data_672275d78fb959f58bf006d95798a334
#
_entry.id   672275d78fb959f58bf006d95798a334
#
_cell.length_a   1.000
_cell.length_b   1.000
_cell.length_c   1.000
_cell.angle_alpha   90.00
_cell.angle_beta   90.00
_cell.angle_gamma   90.00
#
_symmetry.space_group_name_H-M   'P 1'
#
loop_
_entity.id
_entity.type
_entity.pdbx_description
1 polymer ?
#
loop_
_entity_poly.entity_id
_entity_poly.type
_entity_poly.pdbx_seq_one_letter_code
_entity_poly.pdbx_strand_id
1 'polypeptide(L)'
;MDDVTHPVVNSGEVLVDRRGQLGHIVLNRPKAINALTHAMVRTIAATLDEWEKDDSVATVLITGAGERGLCAGGDIVAIYTDAKAGGDNSAGFWADEYALNAHIARYSKPYVAFMDGVVLGGGVGISAHGSVRIVTERTRVGMPETGIGFVPDVGGTFLLSRAPGELGTHLALTAGAVTGSDAIAIGLADHFVPSDALASLAVALETQPAADAVAAFASAPPASALLDQRHWIDACYAPADASQIVARLAACPDEAARDAAATILTKSPTAVSVTLESLRRARVLASLEEVLDQEYRVSLHLVAGTELVEGVRAQVIDKDRTPHWMPATLGEVTGPDIEAYFEGLGPRELGLSPTTGATDRRTS
;
A
#
# COMPACT_ATOMS: atom_id res chain seq x y z
N MET A 1 5.34 40.59 17.34
CA MET A 1 5.17 39.14 17.46
C MET A 1 5.81 38.57 16.23
N ASP A 2 7.06 38.12 16.42
CA ASP A 2 7.89 37.66 15.32
C ASP A 2 7.37 36.30 14.83
N ASP A 3 6.99 36.28 13.57
CA ASP A 3 6.61 35.06 12.84
C ASP A 3 7.88 34.24 12.64
N VAL A 4 8.12 33.27 13.55
CA VAL A 4 9.25 32.36 13.46
C VAL A 4 8.91 31.32 12.39
N THR A 5 9.22 31.65 11.16
CA THR A 5 9.23 30.69 10.06
C THR A 5 10.34 29.68 10.33
N HIS A 6 9.98 28.50 10.84
CA HIS A 6 10.90 27.37 10.90
C HIS A 6 11.35 26.96 9.48
N PRO A 7 12.62 26.58 9.31
CA PRO A 7 13.12 26.22 7.98
C PRO A 7 12.38 24.99 7.46
N VAL A 8 11.63 25.19 6.39
CA VAL A 8 11.01 24.13 5.62
C VAL A 8 12.11 23.23 5.05
N VAL A 9 12.18 21.97 5.44
CA VAL A 9 13.06 20.98 4.79
C VAL A 9 12.45 20.67 3.43
N ASN A 10 12.85 21.45 2.44
CA ASN A 10 12.32 21.33 1.09
C ASN A 10 13.28 20.50 0.25
N SER A 11 13.06 19.17 0.15
CA SER A 11 13.85 18.30 -0.74
C SER A 11 13.53 18.52 -2.22
N GLY A 12 12.59 19.42 -2.55
CA GLY A 12 12.05 19.60 -3.89
C GLY A 12 11.04 18.51 -4.29
N GLU A 13 11.20 17.29 -3.85
CA GLU A 13 10.28 16.17 -4.12
C GLU A 13 9.18 16.01 -3.05
N VAL A 14 9.39 16.54 -1.85
CA VAL A 14 8.41 16.69 -0.78
C VAL A 14 8.42 18.14 -0.34
N LEU A 15 7.25 18.78 -0.37
CA LEU A 15 7.05 20.10 0.18
C LEU A 15 6.42 19.98 1.56
N VAL A 16 6.99 20.65 2.54
CA VAL A 16 6.52 20.65 3.92
C VAL A 16 6.17 22.08 4.29
N ASP A 17 4.94 22.29 4.74
CA ASP A 17 4.42 23.61 5.09
C ASP A 17 3.60 23.53 6.39
N ARG A 18 3.50 24.63 7.11
CA ARG A 18 2.67 24.75 8.30
C ARG A 18 1.75 25.93 8.18
N ARG A 19 0.44 25.71 8.37
CA ARG A 19 -0.62 26.71 8.29
C ARG A 19 -1.51 26.61 9.50
N GLY A 20 -1.44 27.60 10.39
CA GLY A 20 -2.12 27.50 11.67
C GLY A 20 -1.66 26.27 12.45
N GLN A 21 -2.60 25.40 12.81
CA GLN A 21 -2.32 24.13 13.51
C GLN A 21 -2.14 22.92 12.57
N LEU A 22 -2.17 23.11 11.24
CA LEU A 22 -2.03 22.09 10.24
C LEU A 22 -0.57 21.97 9.79
N GLY A 23 0.02 20.78 9.92
CA GLY A 23 1.20 20.37 9.20
C GLY A 23 0.80 19.77 7.85
N HIS A 24 1.29 20.31 6.74
CA HIS A 24 0.92 19.85 5.40
C HIS A 24 2.12 19.30 4.66
N ILE A 25 2.06 18.02 4.29
CA ILE A 25 3.04 17.31 3.48
C ILE A 25 2.47 17.17 2.07
N VAL A 26 3.19 17.68 1.06
CA VAL A 26 2.82 17.55 -0.35
C VAL A 26 3.87 16.73 -1.08
N LEU A 27 3.48 15.58 -1.63
CA LEU A 27 4.34 14.81 -2.54
C LEU A 27 4.45 15.57 -3.86
N ASN A 28 5.66 15.90 -4.30
CA ASN A 28 5.89 16.84 -5.39
C ASN A 28 6.72 16.25 -6.55
N ARG A 29 6.29 15.13 -7.06
CA ARG A 29 6.78 14.51 -8.31
C ARG A 29 5.64 14.28 -9.31
N PRO A 30 4.85 15.33 -9.69
CA PRO A 30 3.62 15.14 -10.45
C PRO A 30 3.82 14.43 -11.80
N LYS A 31 5.01 14.54 -12.42
CA LYS A 31 5.32 13.84 -13.68
C LYS A 31 5.36 12.32 -13.51
N ALA A 32 5.71 11.83 -12.33
CA ALA A 32 5.73 10.40 -11.98
C ALA A 32 4.54 9.99 -11.11
N ILE A 33 3.46 10.78 -11.09
CA ILE A 33 2.31 10.61 -10.16
C ILE A 33 2.83 10.42 -8.73
N ASN A 34 3.77 11.25 -8.33
CA ASN A 34 4.33 11.31 -6.99
C ASN A 34 4.93 10.00 -6.47
N ALA A 35 5.45 9.14 -7.37
CA ALA A 35 6.11 7.89 -6.99
C ALA A 35 7.23 8.17 -5.97
N LEU A 36 7.27 7.35 -4.90
CA LEU A 36 8.13 7.56 -3.74
C LEU A 36 9.58 7.20 -4.04
N THR A 37 10.47 8.15 -3.81
CA THR A 37 11.91 7.90 -3.72
C THR A 37 12.30 7.62 -2.27
N HIS A 38 13.46 7.00 -2.06
CA HIS A 38 14.00 6.79 -0.70
C HIS A 38 14.18 8.12 0.06
N ALA A 39 14.59 9.19 -0.64
CA ALA A 39 14.70 10.52 -0.07
C ALA A 39 13.36 11.07 0.40
N MET A 40 12.27 10.84 -0.37
CA MET A 40 10.91 11.25 0.03
C MET A 40 10.48 10.52 1.31
N VAL A 41 10.66 9.20 1.38
CA VAL A 41 10.32 8.39 2.56
C VAL A 41 11.01 8.94 3.81
N ARG A 42 12.32 9.18 3.74
CA ARG A 42 13.10 9.76 4.85
C ARG A 42 12.66 11.17 5.23
N THR A 43 12.32 12.00 4.26
CA THR A 43 11.84 13.36 4.52
C THR A 43 10.49 13.32 5.25
N ILE A 44 9.55 12.46 4.81
CA ILE A 44 8.26 12.29 5.46
C ILE A 44 8.45 11.78 6.90
N ALA A 45 9.26 10.75 7.10
CA ALA A 45 9.53 10.19 8.43
C ALA A 45 10.10 11.24 9.39
N ALA A 46 11.13 11.98 8.97
CA ALA A 46 11.74 13.04 9.77
C ALA A 46 10.74 14.16 10.09
N THR A 47 9.87 14.53 9.15
CA THR A 47 8.83 15.54 9.36
C THR A 47 7.80 15.08 10.39
N LEU A 48 7.38 13.82 10.32
CA LEU A 48 6.44 13.25 11.28
C LEU A 48 7.05 13.18 12.67
N ASP A 49 8.33 12.75 12.81
CA ASP A 49 9.06 12.72 14.08
C ASP A 49 9.20 14.10 14.74
N GLU A 50 9.38 15.15 13.93
CA GLU A 50 9.43 16.54 14.40
C GLU A 50 8.05 17.01 14.86
N TRP A 51 7.03 16.83 14.02
CA TRP A 51 5.70 17.32 14.30
C TRP A 51 4.95 16.56 15.38
N GLU A 52 5.31 15.31 15.63
CA GLU A 52 4.76 14.56 16.77
C GLU A 52 5.07 15.22 18.10
N LYS A 53 6.21 15.90 18.21
CA LYS A 53 6.71 16.60 19.41
C LYS A 53 6.36 18.09 19.43
N ASP A 54 5.84 18.64 18.34
CA ASP A 54 5.49 20.06 18.23
C ASP A 54 4.01 20.27 18.57
N ASP A 55 3.71 20.75 19.78
CA ASP A 55 2.35 21.04 20.25
C ASP A 55 1.60 22.07 19.37
N SER A 56 2.30 22.83 18.55
CA SER A 56 1.68 23.78 17.60
C SER A 56 1.10 23.10 16.35
N VAL A 57 1.47 21.84 16.07
CA VAL A 57 0.87 21.01 15.04
C VAL A 57 -0.14 20.08 15.68
N ALA A 58 -1.43 20.29 15.41
CA ALA A 58 -2.51 19.46 15.93
C ALA A 58 -2.99 18.39 14.95
N THR A 59 -2.77 18.59 13.65
CA THR A 59 -3.21 17.69 12.58
C THR A 59 -2.16 17.65 11.48
N VAL A 60 -1.92 16.48 10.89
CA VAL A 60 -1.08 16.33 9.70
C VAL A 60 -1.97 15.99 8.50
N LEU A 61 -1.72 16.65 7.37
CA LEU A 61 -2.36 16.37 6.08
C LEU A 61 -1.30 15.94 5.08
N ILE A 62 -1.54 14.84 4.36
CA ILE A 62 -0.76 14.43 3.19
C ILE A 62 -1.56 14.54 1.91
N THR A 63 -0.96 15.14 0.88
CA THR A 63 -1.56 15.29 -0.46
C THR A 63 -0.52 15.08 -1.55
N GLY A 64 -0.99 14.88 -2.79
CA GLY A 64 -0.12 14.83 -3.98
C GLY A 64 -0.22 16.09 -4.82
N ALA A 65 0.89 16.55 -5.35
CA ALA A 65 0.92 17.63 -6.34
C ALA A 65 0.42 17.15 -7.71
N GLY A 66 -0.23 18.03 -8.45
CA GLY A 66 -0.81 17.76 -9.77
C GLY A 66 -2.19 17.11 -9.68
N GLU A 67 -2.76 16.77 -10.84
CA GLU A 67 -4.17 16.36 -10.95
C GLU A 67 -4.37 14.84 -11.08
N ARG A 68 -3.28 14.06 -11.19
CA ARG A 68 -3.38 12.63 -11.51
C ARG A 68 -3.63 11.74 -10.29
N GLY A 69 -3.22 12.16 -9.11
CA GLY A 69 -3.45 11.39 -7.89
C GLY A 69 -2.44 11.64 -6.79
N LEU A 70 -2.69 11.00 -5.65
CA LEU A 70 -1.83 11.11 -4.49
C LEU A 70 -0.45 10.53 -4.77
N CYS A 71 -0.39 9.21 -5.13
CA CYS A 71 0.86 8.50 -5.33
C CYS A 71 0.65 7.19 -6.10
N ALA A 72 1.52 6.91 -7.08
CA ALA A 72 1.48 5.68 -7.88
C ALA A 72 2.34 4.52 -7.33
N GLY A 73 2.86 4.64 -6.10
CA GLY A 73 3.72 3.62 -5.47
C GLY A 73 5.18 4.04 -5.33
N GLY A 74 6.05 3.09 -5.05
CA GLY A 74 7.49 3.31 -5.02
C GLY A 74 8.07 3.61 -6.42
N ASP A 75 9.27 4.21 -6.47
CA ASP A 75 10.00 4.43 -7.75
C ASP A 75 10.52 3.09 -8.29
N ILE A 76 9.63 2.38 -8.99
CA ILE A 76 9.87 1.02 -9.45
C ILE A 76 11.02 0.93 -10.48
N VAL A 77 11.35 2.05 -11.15
CA VAL A 77 12.49 2.10 -12.08
C VAL A 77 13.80 2.05 -11.30
N ALA A 78 13.87 2.72 -10.16
CA ALA A 78 15.03 2.66 -9.26
C ALA A 78 15.20 1.24 -8.69
N ILE A 79 14.13 0.61 -8.24
CA ILE A 79 14.12 -0.78 -7.73
C ILE A 79 14.56 -1.76 -8.82
N TYR A 80 14.01 -1.63 -10.04
CA TYR A 80 14.42 -2.45 -11.20
C TYR A 80 15.93 -2.32 -11.49
N THR A 81 16.44 -1.10 -11.49
CA THR A 81 17.85 -0.84 -11.78
C THR A 81 18.77 -1.46 -10.73
N ASP A 82 18.38 -1.33 -9.45
CA ASP A 82 19.10 -1.91 -8.32
C ASP A 82 19.09 -3.45 -8.38
N ALA A 83 17.90 -4.06 -8.55
CA ALA A 83 17.75 -5.51 -8.67
C ALA A 83 18.56 -6.08 -9.83
N LYS A 84 18.52 -5.45 -11.01
CA LYS A 84 19.27 -5.87 -12.19
C LYS A 84 20.79 -5.78 -11.99
N ALA A 85 21.25 -4.85 -11.15
CA ALA A 85 22.65 -4.68 -10.79
C ALA A 85 23.10 -5.61 -9.65
N GLY A 86 22.18 -6.37 -9.03
CA GLY A 86 22.45 -7.15 -7.81
C GLY A 86 22.78 -6.25 -6.61
N GLY A 87 22.19 -5.04 -6.57
CA GLY A 87 22.38 -4.08 -5.49
C GLY A 87 21.52 -4.40 -4.25
N ASP A 88 21.70 -3.62 -3.19
CA ASP A 88 20.98 -3.77 -1.91
C ASP A 88 20.25 -2.46 -1.48
N ASN A 89 20.15 -1.48 -2.40
CA ASN A 89 19.49 -0.20 -2.10
C ASN A 89 17.98 -0.37 -1.87
N SER A 90 17.36 -1.31 -2.59
CA SER A 90 15.94 -1.62 -2.46
C SER A 90 15.59 -2.14 -1.06
N ALA A 91 16.48 -2.92 -0.44
CA ALA A 91 16.31 -3.39 0.93
C ALA A 91 16.26 -2.22 1.93
N GLY A 92 17.18 -1.25 1.79
CA GLY A 92 17.18 -0.03 2.61
C GLY A 92 15.95 0.85 2.38
N PHE A 93 15.49 0.95 1.13
CA PHE A 93 14.27 1.66 0.79
C PHE A 93 13.05 1.04 1.49
N TRP A 94 12.83 -0.26 1.34
CA TRP A 94 11.69 -0.95 1.98
C TRP A 94 11.77 -0.93 3.50
N ALA A 95 12.97 -1.05 4.09
CA ALA A 95 13.13 -0.97 5.53
C ALA A 95 12.66 0.37 6.09
N ASP A 96 13.07 1.49 5.47
CA ASP A 96 12.66 2.83 5.87
C ASP A 96 11.16 3.08 5.55
N GLU A 97 10.65 2.58 4.41
CA GLU A 97 9.25 2.72 4.01
C GLU A 97 8.31 1.97 4.96
N TYR A 98 8.63 0.71 5.31
CA TYR A 98 7.79 -0.08 6.21
C TYR A 98 7.83 0.44 7.65
N ALA A 99 8.99 0.95 8.10
CA ALA A 99 9.06 1.67 9.37
C ALA A 99 8.18 2.93 9.37
N LEU A 100 8.14 3.68 8.26
CA LEU A 100 7.25 4.83 8.10
C LEU A 100 5.78 4.40 8.11
N ASN A 101 5.39 3.31 7.43
CA ASN A 101 4.02 2.81 7.44
C ASN A 101 3.56 2.43 8.86
N ALA A 102 4.42 1.74 9.62
CA ALA A 102 4.16 1.42 11.02
C ALA A 102 4.06 2.68 11.89
N HIS A 103 4.89 3.71 11.63
CA HIS A 103 4.82 4.99 12.33
C HIS A 103 3.48 5.71 12.04
N ILE A 104 3.06 5.81 10.78
CA ILE A 104 1.79 6.42 10.38
C ILE A 104 0.60 5.73 11.09
N ALA A 105 0.60 4.39 11.16
CA ALA A 105 -0.49 3.63 11.77
C ALA A 105 -0.68 3.91 13.27
N ARG A 106 0.38 4.29 13.98
CA ARG A 106 0.36 4.60 15.42
C ARG A 106 0.61 6.08 15.73
N TYR A 107 0.56 6.94 14.70
CA TYR A 107 0.83 8.36 14.87
C TYR A 107 -0.12 8.98 15.89
N SER A 108 0.43 9.72 16.86
CA SER A 108 -0.33 10.21 18.03
C SER A 108 -1.32 11.33 17.73
N LYS A 109 -1.16 11.99 16.57
CA LYS A 109 -2.05 13.08 16.11
C LYS A 109 -2.87 12.64 14.92
N PRO A 110 -4.03 13.27 14.62
CA PRO A 110 -4.77 13.01 13.39
C PRO A 110 -3.88 13.12 12.15
N TYR A 111 -3.74 11.99 11.43
CA TYR A 111 -3.06 11.92 10.14
C TYR A 111 -4.13 11.79 9.06
N VAL A 112 -4.35 12.88 8.33
CA VAL A 112 -5.36 12.99 7.27
C VAL A 112 -4.70 12.73 5.92
N ALA A 113 -5.23 11.77 5.16
CA ALA A 113 -4.77 11.50 3.80
C ALA A 113 -5.85 11.83 2.78
N PHE A 114 -5.53 12.70 1.81
CA PHE A 114 -6.40 12.92 0.64
C PHE A 114 -6.04 11.90 -0.43
N MET A 115 -6.76 10.80 -0.45
CA MET A 115 -6.61 9.69 -1.39
C MET A 115 -7.35 10.00 -2.70
N ASP A 116 -7.07 11.16 -3.30
CA ASP A 116 -7.73 11.64 -4.51
C ASP A 116 -6.97 11.20 -5.77
N GLY A 117 -7.66 10.75 -6.81
CA GLY A 117 -7.07 10.20 -8.02
C GLY A 117 -6.36 8.85 -7.78
N VAL A 118 -5.20 8.64 -8.38
CA VAL A 118 -4.42 7.38 -8.31
C VAL A 118 -3.73 7.24 -6.95
N VAL A 119 -3.94 6.08 -6.29
CA VAL A 119 -3.32 5.69 -5.02
C VAL A 119 -2.96 4.20 -5.10
N LEU A 120 -1.71 3.90 -5.44
CA LEU A 120 -1.26 2.52 -5.69
C LEU A 120 -0.02 2.17 -4.86
N GLY A 121 0.13 0.90 -4.49
CA GLY A 121 1.32 0.37 -3.83
C GLY A 121 1.78 1.21 -2.63
N GLY A 122 2.99 1.76 -2.63
CA GLY A 122 3.49 2.67 -1.61
C GLY A 122 2.58 3.88 -1.32
N GLY A 123 1.74 4.30 -2.29
CA GLY A 123 0.70 5.31 -2.08
C GLY A 123 -0.37 4.84 -1.08
N VAL A 124 -0.71 3.54 -1.09
CA VAL A 124 -1.57 2.92 -0.07
C VAL A 124 -0.86 2.93 1.28
N GLY A 125 0.44 2.57 1.31
CA GLY A 125 1.23 2.55 2.53
C GLY A 125 1.27 3.88 3.28
N ILE A 126 1.46 5.00 2.58
CA ILE A 126 1.52 6.33 3.19
C ILE A 126 0.15 6.96 3.47
N SER A 127 -0.95 6.34 3.04
CA SER A 127 -2.30 6.89 3.20
C SER A 127 -3.25 6.00 3.97
N ALA A 128 -3.35 4.71 3.62
CA ALA A 128 -4.38 3.82 4.16
C ALA A 128 -4.12 3.36 5.60
N HIS A 129 -2.96 3.66 6.17
CA HIS A 129 -2.66 3.49 7.60
C HIS A 129 -2.96 4.74 8.42
N GLY A 130 -3.27 5.87 7.79
CA GLY A 130 -3.65 7.10 8.48
C GLY A 130 -4.96 6.96 9.27
N SER A 131 -5.12 7.80 10.29
CA SER A 131 -6.30 7.78 11.16
C SER A 131 -7.53 8.43 10.51
N VAL A 132 -7.38 9.19 9.40
CA VAL A 132 -8.47 9.86 8.68
C VAL A 132 -8.20 9.75 7.17
N ARG A 133 -8.87 8.81 6.50
CA ARG A 133 -8.63 8.46 5.10
C ARG A 133 -9.78 8.95 4.24
N ILE A 134 -9.50 9.93 3.35
CA ILE A 134 -10.51 10.62 2.55
C ILE A 134 -10.37 10.23 1.08
N VAL A 135 -11.45 9.76 0.50
CA VAL A 135 -11.56 9.43 -0.93
C VAL A 135 -12.55 10.35 -1.63
N THR A 136 -12.45 10.39 -2.95
CA THR A 136 -13.29 11.21 -3.83
C THR A 136 -13.90 10.35 -4.96
N GLU A 137 -14.71 10.95 -5.81
CA GLU A 137 -15.20 10.33 -7.05
C GLU A 137 -14.08 10.00 -8.05
N ARG A 138 -12.91 10.64 -7.91
CA ARG A 138 -11.76 10.40 -8.78
C ARG A 138 -10.85 9.28 -8.29
N THR A 139 -11.02 8.85 -7.05
CA THR A 139 -10.15 7.86 -6.40
C THR A 139 -10.06 6.54 -7.15
N ARG A 140 -8.83 6.05 -7.30
CA ARG A 140 -8.50 4.71 -7.78
C ARG A 140 -7.42 4.14 -6.87
N VAL A 141 -7.84 3.27 -5.94
CA VAL A 141 -6.96 2.62 -4.94
C VAL A 141 -6.70 1.18 -5.34
N GLY A 142 -5.45 0.72 -5.27
CA GLY A 142 -5.12 -0.67 -5.58
C GLY A 142 -3.69 -1.07 -5.24
N MET A 143 -3.49 -2.39 -5.28
CA MET A 143 -2.18 -3.04 -5.09
C MET A 143 -1.86 -3.85 -6.35
N PRO A 144 -1.19 -3.24 -7.38
CA PRO A 144 -1.00 -3.86 -8.69
C PRO A 144 0.23 -4.77 -8.78
N GLU A 145 0.85 -5.12 -7.67
CA GLU A 145 2.19 -5.70 -7.56
C GLU A 145 2.32 -7.06 -8.27
N THR A 146 1.28 -7.92 -8.23
CA THR A 146 1.31 -9.22 -8.94
C THR A 146 1.47 -9.06 -10.45
N GLY A 147 1.08 -7.90 -11.00
CA GLY A 147 1.25 -7.57 -12.42
C GLY A 147 2.69 -7.25 -12.83
N ILE A 148 3.56 -7.00 -11.85
CA ILE A 148 4.99 -6.72 -12.08
C ILE A 148 5.90 -7.77 -11.41
N GLY A 149 5.36 -8.94 -11.07
CA GLY A 149 6.14 -10.01 -10.45
C GLY A 149 6.54 -9.74 -9.01
N PHE A 150 5.74 -8.95 -8.29
CA PHE A 150 5.91 -8.61 -6.88
C PHE A 150 4.64 -8.94 -6.08
N VAL A 151 4.60 -8.61 -4.81
CA VAL A 151 3.44 -8.85 -3.92
C VAL A 151 2.96 -7.53 -3.33
N PRO A 152 1.68 -7.41 -2.92
CA PRO A 152 1.24 -6.34 -2.03
C PRO A 152 2.11 -6.29 -0.79
N ASP A 153 2.73 -5.14 -0.57
CA ASP A 153 3.63 -4.81 0.54
C ASP A 153 3.12 -3.59 1.31
N VAL A 154 3.94 -2.86 2.00
CA VAL A 154 3.63 -1.62 2.76
C VAL A 154 2.48 -1.77 3.76
N GLY A 155 2.27 -2.96 4.32
CA GLY A 155 1.11 -3.31 5.13
C GLY A 155 -0.15 -3.58 4.28
N GLY A 156 -0.01 -3.71 2.97
CA GLY A 156 -1.11 -4.02 2.06
C GLY A 156 -1.75 -5.36 2.36
N THR A 157 -0.98 -6.39 2.69
CA THR A 157 -1.55 -7.69 3.08
C THR A 157 -2.27 -7.63 4.43
N PHE A 158 -1.85 -6.74 5.36
CA PHE A 158 -2.58 -6.47 6.59
C PHE A 158 -3.98 -5.90 6.29
N LEU A 159 -4.05 -4.88 5.46
CA LEU A 159 -5.31 -4.22 5.09
C LEU A 159 -6.22 -5.16 4.30
N LEU A 160 -5.71 -5.78 3.24
CA LEU A 160 -6.48 -6.64 2.33
C LEU A 160 -6.94 -7.94 2.99
N SER A 161 -6.15 -8.53 3.89
CA SER A 161 -6.57 -9.74 4.61
C SER A 161 -7.73 -9.50 5.59
N ARG A 162 -7.97 -8.26 5.98
CA ARG A 162 -9.05 -7.82 6.89
C ARG A 162 -10.26 -7.25 6.16
N ALA A 163 -10.21 -7.15 4.84
CA ALA A 163 -11.36 -6.79 4.04
C ALA A 163 -12.50 -7.83 4.19
N PRO A 164 -13.77 -7.43 4.03
CA PRO A 164 -14.91 -8.34 4.18
C PRO A 164 -14.82 -9.54 3.22
N GLY A 165 -14.91 -10.75 3.75
CA GLY A 165 -14.84 -12.00 2.98
C GLY A 165 -13.52 -12.15 2.22
N GLU A 166 -13.60 -12.37 0.91
CA GLU A 166 -12.46 -12.54 0.02
C GLU A 166 -12.23 -11.33 -0.91
N LEU A 167 -12.85 -10.17 -0.64
CA LEU A 167 -12.73 -8.97 -1.48
C LEU A 167 -11.27 -8.51 -1.58
N GLY A 168 -10.52 -8.56 -0.48
CA GLY A 168 -9.10 -8.22 -0.49
C GLY A 168 -8.25 -9.23 -1.27
N THR A 169 -8.56 -10.53 -1.19
CA THR A 169 -7.89 -11.56 -1.98
C THR A 169 -8.14 -11.33 -3.48
N HIS A 170 -9.39 -11.05 -3.87
CA HIS A 170 -9.72 -10.71 -5.25
C HIS A 170 -8.91 -9.53 -5.76
N LEU A 171 -8.83 -8.45 -4.98
CA LEU A 171 -8.10 -7.23 -5.36
C LEU A 171 -6.61 -7.50 -5.55
N ALA A 172 -5.99 -8.22 -4.61
CA ALA A 172 -4.57 -8.56 -4.64
C ALA A 172 -4.20 -9.44 -5.84
N LEU A 173 -4.96 -10.52 -6.08
CA LEU A 173 -4.61 -11.46 -7.13
C LEU A 173 -4.91 -10.94 -8.55
N THR A 174 -5.90 -10.07 -8.70
CA THR A 174 -6.20 -9.42 -9.99
C THR A 174 -5.30 -8.22 -10.28
N ALA A 175 -4.54 -7.71 -9.29
CA ALA A 175 -3.81 -6.45 -9.39
C ALA A 175 -4.72 -5.27 -9.79
N GLY A 176 -5.97 -5.30 -9.35
CA GLY A 176 -7.00 -4.32 -9.70
C GLY A 176 -6.91 -3.05 -8.87
N ALA A 177 -7.62 -2.01 -9.35
CA ALA A 177 -7.88 -0.81 -8.59
C ALA A 177 -9.38 -0.61 -8.43
N VAL A 178 -9.80 -0.11 -7.28
CA VAL A 178 -11.19 0.12 -6.90
C VAL A 178 -11.51 1.60 -6.79
N THR A 179 -12.79 1.95 -6.80
CA THR A 179 -13.29 3.31 -6.59
C THR A 179 -13.16 3.73 -5.13
N GLY A 180 -13.36 5.03 -4.86
CA GLY A 180 -13.40 5.54 -3.48
C GLY A 180 -14.49 4.86 -2.64
N SER A 181 -15.66 4.61 -3.21
CA SER A 181 -16.76 3.92 -2.53
C SER A 181 -16.41 2.47 -2.18
N ASP A 182 -15.77 1.78 -3.10
CA ASP A 182 -15.29 0.41 -2.86
C ASP A 182 -14.19 0.41 -1.79
N ALA A 183 -13.27 1.40 -1.81
CA ALA A 183 -12.21 1.53 -0.81
C ALA A 183 -12.78 1.69 0.60
N ILE A 184 -13.85 2.49 0.79
CA ILE A 184 -14.57 2.57 2.07
C ILE A 184 -15.16 1.21 2.43
N ALA A 185 -15.83 0.56 1.48
CA ALA A 185 -16.52 -0.71 1.70
C ALA A 185 -15.57 -1.85 2.14
N ILE A 186 -14.30 -1.81 1.73
CA ILE A 186 -13.28 -2.81 2.10
C ILE A 186 -12.33 -2.35 3.21
N GLY A 187 -12.56 -1.17 3.81
CA GLY A 187 -11.80 -0.67 4.94
C GLY A 187 -10.46 0.01 4.59
N LEU A 188 -10.24 0.37 3.33
CA LEU A 188 -9.07 1.14 2.89
C LEU A 188 -9.25 2.65 3.07
N ALA A 189 -10.47 3.13 3.28
CA ALA A 189 -10.79 4.54 3.50
C ALA A 189 -11.97 4.72 4.46
N ASP A 190 -12.19 5.96 4.94
CA ASP A 190 -13.20 6.26 5.95
C ASP A 190 -14.30 7.19 5.43
N HIS A 191 -13.92 8.24 4.70
CA HIS A 191 -14.82 9.33 4.35
C HIS A 191 -14.80 9.59 2.84
N PHE A 192 -15.98 9.87 2.30
CA PHE A 192 -16.11 10.38 0.95
C PHE A 192 -16.31 11.91 1.00
N VAL A 193 -15.46 12.64 0.31
CA VAL A 193 -15.55 14.10 0.14
C VAL A 193 -15.46 14.39 -1.35
N PRO A 194 -16.37 15.20 -1.94
CA PRO A 194 -16.24 15.62 -3.33
C PRO A 194 -14.89 16.28 -3.61
N SER A 195 -14.26 16.00 -4.74
CA SER A 195 -12.91 16.48 -5.05
C SER A 195 -12.81 18.01 -5.08
N ASP A 196 -13.86 18.70 -5.47
CA ASP A 196 -13.94 20.17 -5.48
C ASP A 196 -13.99 20.79 -4.07
N ALA A 197 -14.34 20.00 -3.05
CA ALA A 197 -14.39 20.45 -1.66
C ALA A 197 -13.05 20.26 -0.91
N LEU A 198 -12.09 19.50 -1.45
CA LEU A 198 -10.83 19.18 -0.76
C LEU A 198 -10.00 20.43 -0.40
N ALA A 199 -9.97 21.43 -1.27
CA ALA A 199 -9.26 22.67 -0.99
C ALA A 199 -9.85 23.42 0.22
N SER A 200 -11.19 23.46 0.32
CA SER A 200 -11.89 24.09 1.44
C SER A 200 -11.71 23.29 2.73
N LEU A 201 -11.71 21.97 2.64
CA LEU A 201 -11.42 21.11 3.78
C LEU A 201 -9.99 21.32 4.30
N ALA A 202 -9.00 21.43 3.41
CA ALA A 202 -7.62 21.70 3.81
C ALA A 202 -7.51 23.04 4.58
N VAL A 203 -8.22 24.08 4.14
CA VAL A 203 -8.29 25.37 4.86
C VAL A 203 -8.99 25.23 6.22
N ALA A 204 -10.06 24.45 6.31
CA ALA A 204 -10.74 24.19 7.59
C ALA A 204 -9.83 23.52 8.61
N LEU A 205 -8.98 22.57 8.17
CA LEU A 205 -8.02 21.87 9.03
C LEU A 205 -6.93 22.81 9.63
N GLU A 206 -6.73 23.99 9.08
CA GLU A 206 -5.78 24.98 9.62
C GLU A 206 -6.17 25.50 11.00
N THR A 207 -7.48 25.47 11.32
CA THR A 207 -8.03 26.10 12.54
C THR A 207 -9.03 25.22 13.31
N GLN A 208 -9.48 24.09 12.72
CA GLN A 208 -10.50 23.21 13.33
C GLN A 208 -9.90 21.85 13.61
N PRO A 209 -10.40 21.14 14.66
CA PRO A 209 -10.10 19.73 14.86
C PRO A 209 -10.45 18.91 13.61
N ALA A 210 -9.62 17.92 13.27
CA ALA A 210 -9.81 17.12 12.06
C ALA A 210 -11.21 16.49 11.96
N ALA A 211 -11.74 15.96 13.06
CA ALA A 211 -13.06 15.34 13.09
C ALA A 211 -14.18 16.33 12.70
N ASP A 212 -14.14 17.56 13.24
CA ASP A 212 -15.15 18.59 12.97
C ASP A 212 -15.06 19.09 11.53
N ALA A 213 -13.82 19.35 11.05
CA ALA A 213 -13.58 19.75 9.68
C ALA A 213 -14.08 18.69 8.70
N VAL A 214 -13.71 17.43 8.88
CA VAL A 214 -14.14 16.34 8.00
C VAL A 214 -15.65 16.15 8.02
N ALA A 215 -16.29 16.19 9.19
CA ALA A 215 -17.74 16.07 9.29
C ALA A 215 -18.52 17.16 8.53
N ALA A 216 -17.94 18.36 8.38
CA ALA A 216 -18.55 19.45 7.63
C ALA A 216 -18.53 19.27 6.10
N PHE A 217 -17.60 18.47 5.58
CA PHE A 217 -17.40 18.26 4.14
C PHE A 217 -17.72 16.84 3.65
N ALA A 218 -17.77 15.85 4.57
CA ALA A 218 -18.07 14.47 4.21
C ALA A 218 -19.52 14.34 3.72
N SER A 219 -19.69 13.48 2.73
CA SER A 219 -21.00 13.12 2.20
C SER A 219 -21.14 11.59 2.07
N ALA A 220 -22.35 11.11 1.84
CA ALA A 220 -22.57 9.69 1.62
C ALA A 220 -21.88 9.24 0.32
N PRO A 221 -21.05 8.17 0.37
CA PRO A 221 -20.43 7.64 -0.83
C PRO A 221 -21.49 7.05 -1.77
N PRO A 222 -21.23 7.01 -3.10
CA PRO A 222 -22.01 6.18 -4.02
C PRO A 222 -22.02 4.69 -3.60
N ALA A 223 -22.94 3.90 -4.13
CA ALA A 223 -22.97 2.46 -3.90
C ALA A 223 -21.69 1.78 -4.38
N SER A 224 -21.21 0.76 -3.64
CA SER A 224 -20.03 -0.02 -3.99
C SER A 224 -20.39 -1.13 -4.97
N ALA A 225 -19.88 -1.04 -6.19
CA ALA A 225 -20.05 -2.08 -7.21
C ALA A 225 -19.27 -3.37 -6.85
N LEU A 226 -18.22 -3.26 -6.05
CA LEU A 226 -17.44 -4.40 -5.58
C LEU A 226 -18.24 -5.24 -4.57
N LEU A 227 -18.99 -4.60 -3.67
CA LEU A 227 -19.85 -5.33 -2.71
C LEU A 227 -20.93 -6.13 -3.39
N ASP A 228 -21.50 -5.67 -4.51
CA ASP A 228 -22.52 -6.39 -5.27
C ASP A 228 -21.99 -7.71 -5.84
N GLN A 229 -20.67 -7.80 -6.05
CA GLN A 229 -19.98 -8.97 -6.57
C GLN A 229 -19.53 -9.96 -5.49
N ARG A 230 -19.69 -9.62 -4.21
CA ARG A 230 -19.18 -10.40 -3.09
C ARG A 230 -19.62 -11.87 -3.10
N HIS A 231 -20.83 -12.15 -3.56
CA HIS A 231 -21.39 -13.49 -3.56
C HIS A 231 -20.55 -14.51 -4.33
N TRP A 232 -20.07 -14.18 -5.55
CA TRP A 232 -19.20 -15.07 -6.30
C TRP A 232 -17.74 -14.94 -5.87
N ILE A 233 -17.29 -13.75 -5.42
CA ILE A 233 -15.93 -13.53 -4.90
C ILE A 233 -15.71 -14.45 -3.71
N ASP A 234 -16.54 -14.39 -2.67
CA ASP A 234 -16.38 -15.23 -1.47
C ASP A 234 -16.41 -16.74 -1.83
N ALA A 235 -17.25 -17.15 -2.76
CA ALA A 235 -17.33 -18.55 -3.17
C ALA A 235 -16.09 -19.04 -3.94
N CYS A 236 -15.57 -18.24 -4.85
CA CYS A 236 -14.48 -18.64 -5.74
C CYS A 236 -13.10 -18.53 -5.11
N TYR A 237 -12.86 -17.52 -4.25
CA TYR A 237 -11.56 -17.26 -3.65
C TYR A 237 -11.31 -17.98 -2.30
N ALA A 238 -12.25 -18.78 -1.83
CA ALA A 238 -12.11 -19.58 -0.60
C ALA A 238 -10.96 -20.59 -0.58
N PRO A 239 -10.54 -21.23 -1.71
CA PRO A 239 -9.41 -22.18 -1.68
C PRO A 239 -8.09 -21.54 -1.24
N ALA A 240 -7.22 -22.40 -0.69
CA ALA A 240 -5.85 -22.03 -0.32
C ALA A 240 -4.85 -22.13 -1.49
N ASP A 241 -5.30 -22.59 -2.65
CA ASP A 241 -4.48 -22.82 -3.85
C ASP A 241 -4.96 -21.93 -4.99
N ALA A 242 -4.04 -21.19 -5.60
CA ALA A 242 -4.36 -20.22 -6.66
C ALA A 242 -4.89 -20.89 -7.93
N SER A 243 -4.43 -22.10 -8.29
CA SER A 243 -4.94 -22.85 -9.44
C SER A 243 -6.40 -23.27 -9.23
N GLN A 244 -6.77 -23.65 -7.99
CA GLN A 244 -8.16 -23.97 -7.65
C GLN A 244 -9.04 -22.71 -7.67
N ILE A 245 -8.55 -21.56 -7.21
CA ILE A 245 -9.26 -20.28 -7.32
C ILE A 245 -9.56 -19.99 -8.79
N VAL A 246 -8.56 -20.02 -9.65
CA VAL A 246 -8.73 -19.78 -11.10
C VAL A 246 -9.70 -20.78 -11.73
N ALA A 247 -9.63 -22.07 -11.38
CA ALA A 247 -10.55 -23.08 -11.88
C ALA A 247 -12.01 -22.79 -11.46
N ARG A 248 -12.25 -22.37 -10.21
CA ARG A 248 -13.59 -21.99 -9.74
C ARG A 248 -14.10 -20.74 -10.44
N LEU A 249 -13.26 -19.72 -10.59
CA LEU A 249 -13.60 -18.49 -11.31
C LEU A 249 -13.97 -18.78 -12.77
N ALA A 250 -13.19 -19.61 -13.46
CA ALA A 250 -13.44 -19.99 -14.86
C ALA A 250 -14.74 -20.79 -15.03
N ALA A 251 -15.14 -21.57 -14.01
CA ALA A 251 -16.37 -22.36 -14.00
C ALA A 251 -17.61 -21.56 -13.51
N CYS A 252 -17.40 -20.34 -12.99
CA CYS A 252 -18.48 -19.52 -12.44
C CYS A 252 -19.43 -19.04 -13.56
N PRO A 253 -20.77 -19.00 -13.33
CA PRO A 253 -21.72 -18.46 -14.28
C PRO A 253 -21.58 -16.94 -14.50
N ASP A 254 -21.05 -16.23 -13.52
CA ASP A 254 -20.82 -14.78 -13.61
C ASP A 254 -19.69 -14.46 -14.59
N GLU A 255 -19.94 -13.52 -15.51
CA GLU A 255 -18.96 -13.07 -16.49
C GLU A 255 -17.77 -12.40 -15.81
N ALA A 256 -18.02 -11.54 -14.82
CA ALA A 256 -16.99 -10.86 -14.06
C ALA A 256 -16.02 -11.84 -13.35
N ALA A 257 -16.51 -12.99 -12.90
CA ALA A 257 -15.67 -14.03 -12.32
C ALA A 257 -14.72 -14.66 -13.36
N ARG A 258 -15.24 -14.92 -14.58
CA ARG A 258 -14.40 -15.46 -15.67
C ARG A 258 -13.36 -14.43 -16.14
N ASP A 259 -13.72 -13.15 -16.18
CA ASP A 259 -12.77 -12.07 -16.47
C ASP A 259 -11.69 -11.96 -15.42
N ALA A 260 -12.04 -12.15 -14.15
CA ALA A 260 -11.07 -12.22 -13.06
C ALA A 260 -10.11 -13.41 -13.24
N ALA A 261 -10.59 -14.59 -13.63
CA ALA A 261 -9.74 -15.74 -13.95
C ALA A 261 -8.75 -15.41 -15.07
N ALA A 262 -9.24 -14.86 -16.17
CA ALA A 262 -8.40 -14.45 -17.30
C ALA A 262 -7.37 -13.41 -16.88
N THR A 263 -7.75 -12.45 -16.04
CA THR A 263 -6.87 -11.40 -15.50
C THR A 263 -5.77 -12.01 -14.64
N ILE A 264 -6.08 -12.90 -13.69
CA ILE A 264 -5.08 -13.55 -12.82
C ILE A 264 -4.05 -14.33 -13.64
N LEU A 265 -4.49 -15.02 -14.69
CA LEU A 265 -3.61 -15.79 -15.58
C LEU A 265 -2.60 -14.92 -16.37
N THR A 266 -2.78 -13.61 -16.40
CA THR A 266 -1.79 -12.68 -16.99
C THR A 266 -0.69 -12.26 -15.99
N LYS A 267 -0.89 -12.53 -14.72
CA LYS A 267 0.04 -12.12 -13.65
C LYS A 267 1.16 -13.14 -13.47
N SER A 268 2.21 -12.75 -12.73
CA SER A 268 3.26 -13.70 -12.35
C SER A 268 2.68 -14.86 -11.52
N PRO A 269 2.84 -16.12 -11.96
CA PRO A 269 2.36 -17.27 -11.20
C PRO A 269 2.96 -17.36 -9.79
N THR A 270 4.24 -17.06 -9.65
CA THR A 270 4.93 -16.99 -8.36
C THR A 270 4.33 -15.89 -7.49
N ALA A 271 4.23 -14.67 -8.02
CA ALA A 271 3.70 -13.53 -7.26
C ALA A 271 2.25 -13.76 -6.81
N VAL A 272 1.39 -14.32 -7.66
CA VAL A 272 -0.01 -14.68 -7.31
C VAL A 272 -0.04 -15.70 -6.18
N SER A 273 0.77 -16.76 -6.27
CA SER A 273 0.80 -17.85 -5.26
C SER A 273 1.34 -17.35 -3.92
N VAL A 274 2.44 -16.59 -3.93
CA VAL A 274 3.05 -16.00 -2.73
C VAL A 274 2.13 -14.94 -2.12
N THR A 275 1.45 -14.12 -2.94
CA THR A 275 0.45 -13.16 -2.45
C THR A 275 -0.70 -13.84 -1.73
N LEU A 276 -1.23 -14.92 -2.29
CA LEU A 276 -2.31 -15.69 -1.64
C LEU A 276 -1.87 -16.20 -0.26
N GLU A 277 -0.69 -16.80 -0.18
CA GLU A 277 -0.12 -17.28 1.08
C GLU A 277 0.14 -16.13 2.06
N SER A 278 0.70 -15.00 1.60
CA SER A 278 0.91 -13.80 2.42
C SER A 278 -0.37 -13.31 3.07
N LEU A 279 -1.47 -13.25 2.31
CA LEU A 279 -2.78 -12.86 2.82
C LEU A 279 -3.33 -13.85 3.84
N ARG A 280 -3.18 -15.17 3.60
CA ARG A 280 -3.63 -16.22 4.53
C ARG A 280 -2.88 -16.12 5.86
N ARG A 281 -1.57 -15.90 5.82
CA ARG A 281 -0.74 -15.67 7.02
C ARG A 281 -1.08 -14.36 7.71
N ALA A 282 -1.23 -13.26 6.98
CA ALA A 282 -1.55 -11.95 7.55
C ALA A 282 -2.89 -11.93 8.32
N ARG A 283 -3.85 -12.81 7.98
CA ARG A 283 -5.12 -12.94 8.73
C ARG A 283 -4.95 -13.35 10.18
N VAL A 284 -3.89 -14.09 10.51
CA VAL A 284 -3.65 -14.62 11.85
C VAL A 284 -2.55 -13.89 12.60
N LEU A 285 -1.77 -13.04 11.94
CA LEU A 285 -0.80 -12.17 12.59
C LEU A 285 -1.52 -11.07 13.39
N ALA A 286 -0.98 -10.77 14.57
CA ALA A 286 -1.67 -9.93 15.55
C ALA A 286 -1.54 -8.43 15.28
N SER A 287 -0.45 -8.01 14.64
CA SER A 287 -0.14 -6.58 14.44
C SER A 287 0.28 -6.27 13.00
N LEU A 288 0.26 -4.98 12.67
CA LEU A 288 0.79 -4.48 11.41
C LEU A 288 2.30 -4.73 11.32
N GLU A 289 3.02 -4.55 12.42
CA GLU A 289 4.46 -4.75 12.47
C GLU A 289 4.86 -6.20 12.14
N GLU A 290 4.11 -7.20 12.64
CA GLU A 290 4.34 -8.60 12.28
C GLU A 290 4.10 -8.86 10.79
N VAL A 291 3.11 -8.20 10.20
CA VAL A 291 2.83 -8.30 8.77
C VAL A 291 3.92 -7.61 7.95
N LEU A 292 4.36 -6.42 8.34
CA LEU A 292 5.46 -5.71 7.67
C LEU A 292 6.78 -6.50 7.75
N ASP A 293 7.07 -7.17 8.86
CA ASP A 293 8.22 -8.08 8.97
C ASP A 293 8.10 -9.25 7.99
N GLN A 294 6.91 -9.83 7.82
CA GLN A 294 6.64 -10.87 6.81
C GLN A 294 6.80 -10.32 5.39
N GLU A 295 6.19 -9.18 5.09
CA GLU A 295 6.27 -8.55 3.77
C GLU A 295 7.71 -8.21 3.39
N TYR A 296 8.53 -7.77 4.35
CA TYR A 296 9.94 -7.50 4.12
C TYR A 296 10.73 -8.76 3.74
N ARG A 297 10.48 -9.90 4.41
CA ARG A 297 11.07 -11.19 4.00
C ARG A 297 10.72 -11.55 2.58
N VAL A 298 9.42 -11.50 2.26
CA VAL A 298 8.91 -11.82 0.92
C VAL A 298 9.50 -10.88 -0.13
N SER A 299 9.56 -9.59 0.13
CA SER A 299 10.10 -8.57 -0.77
C SER A 299 11.58 -8.82 -1.09
N LEU A 300 12.41 -9.16 -0.07
CA LEU A 300 13.83 -9.43 -0.28
C LEU A 300 14.07 -10.75 -1.02
N HIS A 301 13.26 -11.77 -0.82
CA HIS A 301 13.34 -12.99 -1.60
C HIS A 301 12.89 -12.78 -3.05
N LEU A 302 11.84 -11.99 -3.30
CA LEU A 302 11.36 -11.69 -4.66
C LEU A 302 12.36 -10.85 -5.46
N VAL A 303 12.97 -9.84 -4.85
CA VAL A 303 13.96 -9.00 -5.56
C VAL A 303 15.24 -9.75 -5.91
N ALA A 304 15.57 -10.81 -5.17
CA ALA A 304 16.67 -11.70 -5.49
C ALA A 304 16.37 -12.65 -6.67
N GLY A 305 15.10 -12.79 -7.04
CA GLY A 305 14.63 -13.59 -8.16
C GLY A 305 14.58 -12.81 -9.47
N THR A 306 13.92 -13.40 -10.48
CA THR A 306 13.83 -12.83 -11.84
C THR A 306 12.49 -12.19 -12.16
N GLU A 307 11.43 -12.55 -11.44
CA GLU A 307 10.05 -12.17 -11.75
C GLU A 307 9.83 -10.65 -11.70
N LEU A 308 10.33 -9.98 -10.64
CA LEU A 308 10.22 -8.53 -10.52
C LEU A 308 10.92 -7.80 -11.68
N VAL A 309 12.13 -8.23 -12.01
CA VAL A 309 12.91 -7.62 -13.12
C VAL A 309 12.17 -7.80 -14.45
N GLU A 310 11.65 -9.00 -14.72
CA GLU A 310 10.90 -9.27 -15.96
C GLU A 310 9.56 -8.50 -16.00
N GLY A 311 8.83 -8.50 -14.91
CA GLY A 311 7.55 -7.79 -14.84
C GLY A 311 7.71 -6.28 -15.04
N VAL A 312 8.68 -5.67 -14.35
CA VAL A 312 8.98 -4.24 -14.53
C VAL A 312 9.50 -3.95 -15.94
N ARG A 313 10.36 -4.81 -16.51
CA ARG A 313 10.76 -4.69 -17.92
C ARG A 313 9.54 -4.58 -18.81
N ALA A 314 8.64 -5.55 -18.73
CA ALA A 314 7.50 -5.66 -19.64
C ALA A 314 6.48 -4.52 -19.46
N GLN A 315 6.22 -4.11 -18.21
CA GLN A 315 5.15 -3.13 -17.93
C GLN A 315 5.63 -1.68 -17.97
N VAL A 316 6.89 -1.41 -17.60
CA VAL A 316 7.36 -0.04 -17.34
C VAL A 316 8.49 0.38 -18.27
N ILE A 317 9.47 -0.48 -18.53
CA ILE A 317 10.66 -0.14 -19.30
C ILE A 317 10.37 -0.28 -20.79
N ASP A 318 10.13 -1.52 -21.28
CA ASP A 318 9.90 -1.82 -22.68
C ASP A 318 8.45 -1.55 -23.11
N LYS A 319 7.51 -1.67 -22.16
CA LYS A 319 6.07 -1.44 -22.33
C LYS A 319 5.42 -2.34 -23.39
N ASP A 320 6.03 -3.50 -23.66
CA ASP A 320 5.50 -4.51 -24.58
C ASP A 320 4.33 -5.29 -23.96
N ARG A 321 4.18 -5.24 -22.61
CA ARG A 321 3.14 -5.91 -21.82
C ARG A 321 3.06 -7.42 -22.03
N THR A 322 4.17 -8.02 -22.40
CA THR A 322 4.34 -9.45 -22.62
C THR A 322 5.45 -10.00 -21.73
N PRO A 323 5.21 -10.11 -20.41
CA PRO A 323 6.20 -10.69 -19.51
C PRO A 323 6.37 -12.19 -19.77
N HIS A 324 7.60 -12.65 -19.66
CA HIS A 324 7.99 -14.06 -19.76
C HIS A 324 8.19 -14.62 -18.35
N TRP A 325 7.08 -15.00 -17.69
CA TRP A 325 7.12 -15.52 -16.32
C TRP A 325 7.83 -16.88 -16.24
N MET A 326 8.56 -17.12 -15.17
CA MET A 326 9.22 -18.38 -14.90
C MET A 326 9.15 -18.70 -13.38
N PRO A 327 8.29 -19.64 -12.97
CA PRO A 327 7.49 -20.57 -13.76
C PRO A 327 6.41 -19.88 -14.63
N ALA A 328 6.02 -20.56 -15.73
CA ALA A 328 5.08 -19.99 -16.70
C ALA A 328 3.62 -20.13 -16.30
N THR A 329 3.31 -21.09 -15.41
CA THR A 329 1.93 -21.41 -14.99
C THR A 329 1.82 -21.57 -13.48
N LEU A 330 0.61 -21.34 -12.94
CA LEU A 330 0.32 -21.54 -11.52
C LEU A 330 0.56 -23.00 -11.07
N GLY A 331 0.34 -23.99 -11.94
CA GLY A 331 0.52 -25.40 -11.63
C GLY A 331 1.99 -25.83 -11.49
N GLU A 332 2.94 -24.99 -11.94
CA GLU A 332 4.37 -25.24 -11.80
C GLU A 332 4.95 -24.67 -10.49
N VAL A 333 4.20 -23.80 -9.79
CA VAL A 333 4.61 -23.27 -8.48
C VAL A 333 4.26 -24.26 -7.41
N THR A 334 5.27 -24.82 -6.73
CA THR A 334 5.07 -25.84 -5.69
C THR A 334 4.96 -25.22 -4.29
N GLY A 335 4.38 -25.96 -3.35
CA GLY A 335 4.35 -25.54 -1.94
C GLY A 335 5.72 -25.19 -1.36
N PRO A 336 6.77 -26.01 -1.55
CA PRO A 336 8.13 -25.68 -1.13
C PRO A 336 8.67 -24.37 -1.76
N ASP A 337 8.35 -24.10 -3.04
CA ASP A 337 8.75 -22.85 -3.67
C ASP A 337 8.11 -21.63 -2.97
N ILE A 338 6.82 -21.73 -2.61
CA ILE A 338 6.11 -20.67 -1.90
C ILE A 338 6.71 -20.48 -0.50
N GLU A 339 6.94 -21.57 0.25
CA GLU A 339 7.49 -21.51 1.61
C GLU A 339 8.86 -20.81 1.65
N ALA A 340 9.71 -21.00 0.64
CA ALA A 340 11.03 -20.37 0.56
C ALA A 340 10.98 -18.83 0.64
N TYR A 341 9.90 -18.19 0.17
CA TYR A 341 9.74 -16.74 0.27
C TYR A 341 9.48 -16.22 1.69
N PHE A 342 9.10 -17.10 2.60
CA PHE A 342 8.83 -16.77 4.01
C PHE A 342 9.96 -17.19 4.96
N GLU A 343 11.04 -17.76 4.43
CA GLU A 343 12.21 -18.12 5.22
C GLU A 343 12.85 -16.88 5.85
N GLY A 344 13.37 -17.07 7.07
CA GLY A 344 13.97 -15.99 7.84
C GLY A 344 15.24 -15.44 7.19
N LEU A 345 15.40 -14.14 7.27
CA LEU A 345 16.56 -13.39 6.72
C LEU A 345 17.75 -13.35 7.69
N GLY A 346 17.64 -13.97 8.88
CA GLY A 346 18.67 -13.92 9.91
C GLY A 346 18.97 -12.48 10.38
N PRO A 347 20.22 -12.01 10.30
CA PRO A 347 20.57 -10.64 10.73
C PRO A 347 19.94 -9.52 9.89
N ARG A 348 19.34 -9.85 8.75
CA ARG A 348 18.71 -8.88 7.84
C ARG A 348 17.19 -8.74 8.10
N GLU A 349 16.64 -9.38 9.14
CA GLU A 349 15.24 -9.18 9.51
C GLU A 349 14.94 -7.70 9.76
N LEU A 350 13.73 -7.24 9.39
CA LEU A 350 13.31 -5.86 9.62
C LEU A 350 13.15 -5.58 11.12
N GLY A 351 12.50 -6.50 11.85
CA GLY A 351 12.42 -6.46 13.31
C GLY A 351 11.59 -5.32 13.87
N LEU A 352 10.50 -4.95 13.22
CA LEU A 352 9.54 -3.96 13.73
C LEU A 352 8.69 -4.53 14.87
N SER A 353 8.42 -5.83 14.85
CA SER A 353 7.70 -6.52 15.93
C SER A 353 8.55 -6.60 17.19
N PRO A 354 7.99 -6.35 18.39
CA PRO A 354 8.71 -6.60 19.62
C PRO A 354 9.09 -8.09 19.68
N THR A 355 10.38 -8.36 19.89
CA THR A 355 10.88 -9.73 20.05
C THR A 355 10.15 -10.41 21.22
N THR A 356 9.21 -11.28 20.97
CA THR A 356 8.60 -12.15 21.97
C THR A 356 9.64 -13.15 22.44
N GLY A 357 10.34 -12.84 23.57
CA GLY A 357 11.12 -13.84 24.24
C GLY A 357 12.54 -13.48 24.67
N ALA A 358 12.64 -12.60 25.66
CA ALA A 358 13.65 -12.81 26.71
C ALA A 358 12.89 -12.92 28.02
N THR A 359 12.29 -14.10 28.28
CA THR A 359 11.97 -14.49 29.65
C THR A 359 13.29 -14.40 30.44
N ASP A 360 13.40 -13.35 31.20
CA ASP A 360 14.46 -13.11 32.18
C ASP A 360 14.51 -14.33 33.14
N ARG A 361 15.38 -15.31 32.81
CA ARG A 361 15.78 -16.34 33.76
C ARG A 361 16.88 -15.75 34.64
N ARG A 362 16.50 -14.80 35.46
CA ARG A 362 17.27 -14.43 36.66
C ARG A 362 16.40 -14.63 37.88
N THR A 363 16.38 -15.86 38.35
CA THR A 363 16.17 -16.15 39.79
C THR A 363 16.89 -17.44 40.09
N SER A 364 18.02 -17.37 40.68
CA SER A 364 18.45 -18.14 41.87
C SER A 364 19.79 -17.66 42.32
#